data_2a787884447d1837d812f53d6a414801
#
_entry.id   2a787884447d1837d812f53d6a414801
#
_cell.length_a   1.000
_cell.length_b   1.000
_cell.length_c   1.000
_cell.angle_alpha   90.00
_cell.angle_beta   90.00
_cell.angle_gamma   90.00
#
_symmetry.space_group_name_H-M   'P 1'
#
loop_
_entity.id
_entity.type
_entity.pdbx_description
1 polymer ?
#
loop_
_entity_poly.entity_id
_entity_poly.type
_entity_poly.pdbx_seq_one_letter_code
_entity_poly.pdbx_strand_id
1 'polypeptide(L)'
;MPVASLAKVSVSPAAAGDFTVRAPCIYGKRLVSNRVSFGKLRRRSCIGHCVRSELQTSRVLGSVTDLSLDNSVENGHLPKGVSWAVHKFGGTCVGNSERIKDVADVVVKDDSERKLVVVSAMAKVTDMMYDLIHRAQSRDDSYLSALDAVLEKHRATALDLLDGDELASFLSRLHEDVNNLKAMLRAIYIAGHATESFSDFVVGHGELWSAQMLAAVVRKSGLDCTWMDARDVLVVIPTGSNQVDPDFVESEKRLEKWFSQNSTKIIIATGFIASTPQNIPTTLKRDGSDFSAAIMGALFRSHQLTIWTDVDGVYSADPRKVSEAVILKTLSYQEAWEMSYFGANVLHPRTIIPVMKYDIPIVIRNLFNLSAPGTMICRQIEDEDGYKLDAPVKGFATIDNLALVNVEGTGMAGVPGTASDIFSAVKEVGANVIMISQASSEHSVCFAVP
;
A
#
# COMPACT_ATOMS: atom_id res chain seq x y z
N MET A 1 -9.94 11.18 -27.73
CA MET A 1 -8.75 11.48 -26.89
C MET A 1 -9.10 12.70 -26.07
N PRO A 2 -9.16 12.65 -24.73
CA PRO A 2 -9.27 13.88 -23.96
C PRO A 2 -7.90 14.58 -23.97
N VAL A 3 -7.88 15.78 -24.51
CA VAL A 3 -6.70 16.65 -24.55
C VAL A 3 -6.44 17.12 -23.11
N ALA A 4 -5.24 16.87 -22.59
CA ALA A 4 -4.81 17.43 -21.32
C ALA A 4 -4.99 18.95 -21.32
N SER A 5 -5.71 19.50 -20.35
CA SER A 5 -5.94 20.94 -20.24
C SER A 5 -4.65 21.60 -19.73
N LEU A 6 -4.00 22.38 -20.56
CA LEU A 6 -2.87 23.24 -20.21
C LEU A 6 -3.39 24.47 -19.45
N ALA A 7 -3.14 24.54 -18.15
CA ALA A 7 -3.34 25.77 -17.38
C ALA A 7 -2.06 26.63 -17.45
N LYS A 8 -2.13 27.79 -18.07
CA LYS A 8 -1.03 28.74 -18.13
C LYS A 8 -1.17 29.75 -16.99
N VAL A 9 -0.23 29.73 -16.07
CA VAL A 9 -0.14 30.70 -14.98
C VAL A 9 0.95 31.71 -15.36
N SER A 10 0.56 32.96 -15.65
CA SER A 10 1.52 34.04 -15.91
C SER A 10 1.65 34.91 -14.68
N VAL A 11 2.87 35.12 -14.22
CA VAL A 11 3.21 36.03 -13.12
C VAL A 11 3.75 37.31 -13.75
N SER A 12 2.98 38.42 -13.68
CA SER A 12 3.48 39.72 -14.09
C SER A 12 4.21 40.40 -12.93
N PRO A 13 5.32 41.09 -13.17
CA PRO A 13 6.05 41.83 -12.13
C PRO A 13 5.25 43.11 -11.78
N ALA A 14 4.35 42.99 -10.83
CA ALA A 14 3.78 44.15 -10.15
C ALA A 14 4.45 44.30 -8.80
N ALA A 15 4.79 45.52 -8.45
CA ALA A 15 5.48 45.90 -7.23
C ALA A 15 5.02 45.12 -6.00
N ALA A 16 5.98 44.45 -5.34
CA ALA A 16 5.95 43.92 -4.01
C ALA A 16 4.57 43.40 -3.53
N GLY A 17 4.27 42.13 -3.74
CA GLY A 17 3.50 41.38 -2.75
C GLY A 17 2.23 40.64 -3.14
N ASP A 18 1.73 40.65 -4.38
CA ASP A 18 0.52 39.88 -4.74
C ASP A 18 0.75 38.97 -5.96
N PHE A 19 0.65 37.66 -5.75
CA PHE A 19 0.59 36.68 -6.83
C PHE A 19 -0.87 36.41 -7.19
N THR A 20 -1.20 36.55 -8.47
CA THR A 20 -2.56 36.22 -8.97
C THR A 20 -2.48 34.97 -9.84
N VAL A 21 -3.14 33.90 -9.43
CA VAL A 21 -3.29 32.70 -10.24
C VAL A 21 -4.55 32.80 -11.08
N ARG A 22 -4.42 32.76 -12.41
CA ARG A 22 -5.55 32.64 -13.34
C ARG A 22 -5.57 31.25 -13.93
N ALA A 23 -6.52 30.43 -13.57
CA ALA A 23 -6.80 29.15 -14.20
C ALA A 23 -7.98 29.30 -15.17
N PRO A 24 -7.81 29.08 -16.49
CA PRO A 24 -8.95 28.97 -17.38
C PRO A 24 -9.49 27.53 -17.32
N CYS A 25 -10.66 27.36 -16.75
CA CYS A 25 -11.39 26.10 -16.85
C CYS A 25 -12.25 26.13 -18.12
N ILE A 26 -11.94 25.30 -19.09
CA ILE A 26 -12.77 25.11 -20.30
C ILE A 26 -13.74 23.94 -20.03
N TYR A 27 -14.85 24.23 -19.42
CA TYR A 27 -16.08 23.44 -19.58
C TYR A 27 -17.22 24.35 -19.92
N GLY A 28 -17.94 24.02 -20.98
CA GLY A 28 -18.93 24.80 -21.66
C GLY A 28 -19.81 25.72 -20.81
N LYS A 29 -19.80 27.00 -21.18
CA LYS A 29 -20.65 28.10 -20.73
C LYS A 29 -20.33 28.75 -19.39
N ARG A 30 -19.66 29.90 -19.49
CA ARG A 30 -19.30 30.96 -18.53
C ARG A 30 -17.93 30.82 -17.87
N LEU A 31 -17.07 31.77 -18.23
CA LEU A 31 -15.85 32.10 -17.50
C LEU A 31 -16.23 32.64 -16.10
N VAL A 32 -15.87 31.89 -15.07
CA VAL A 32 -15.87 32.36 -13.68
C VAL A 32 -14.41 32.53 -13.29
N SER A 33 -13.98 33.78 -13.11
CA SER A 33 -12.66 34.07 -12.57
C SER A 33 -12.69 34.00 -11.05
N ASN A 34 -12.10 32.95 -10.48
CA ASN A 34 -11.85 32.91 -9.04
C ASN A 34 -10.53 33.64 -8.75
N ARG A 35 -10.60 34.75 -8.01
CA ARG A 35 -9.43 35.41 -7.42
C ARG A 35 -9.10 34.73 -6.11
N VAL A 36 -7.94 34.09 -6.02
CA VAL A 36 -7.37 33.65 -4.73
C VAL A 36 -6.38 34.73 -4.30
N SER A 37 -6.67 35.40 -3.18
CA SER A 37 -5.82 36.43 -2.59
C SER A 37 -5.00 35.81 -1.45
N PHE A 38 -3.69 35.82 -1.57
CA PHE A 38 -2.78 35.42 -0.49
C PHE A 38 -2.42 36.64 0.35
N GLY A 39 -2.57 36.50 1.67
CA GLY A 39 -2.30 37.57 2.63
C GLY A 39 -0.80 37.94 2.69
N LYS A 40 -0.54 39.21 2.98
CA LYS A 40 0.79 39.79 3.07
C LYS A 40 1.70 39.07 4.05
N LEU A 41 2.77 38.44 3.57
CA LEU A 41 3.89 38.02 4.39
C LEU A 41 4.72 39.26 4.81
N ARG A 42 4.70 39.56 6.12
CA ARG A 42 5.56 40.60 6.70
C ARG A 42 7.02 40.15 6.66
N ARG A 43 7.87 40.88 5.93
CA ARG A 43 9.33 40.79 6.07
C ARG A 43 9.70 41.18 7.49
N ARG A 44 10.25 40.26 8.27
CA ARG A 44 11.09 40.56 9.41
C ARG A 44 12.54 40.50 8.96
N SER A 45 13.20 41.61 8.91
CA SER A 45 14.65 41.73 8.80
C SER A 45 15.27 41.22 10.11
N CYS A 46 16.02 40.14 10.06
CA CYS A 46 16.97 39.77 11.12
C CYS A 46 18.36 39.80 10.52
N ILE A 47 19.10 40.81 10.94
CA ILE A 47 20.54 40.93 10.80
C ILE A 47 21.20 39.93 11.73
N GLY A 48 22.07 39.10 11.18
CA GLY A 48 23.27 38.55 11.80
C GLY A 48 23.13 37.74 13.09
N HIS A 49 23.08 36.42 12.94
CA HIS A 49 23.91 35.50 13.76
C HIS A 49 24.07 34.23 12.92
N CYS A 50 25.31 33.99 12.55
CA CYS A 50 25.74 32.74 11.92
C CYS A 50 25.67 31.65 13.01
N VAL A 51 24.54 30.97 13.13
CA VAL A 51 24.43 29.71 13.85
C VAL A 51 24.66 28.64 12.83
N ARG A 52 25.77 27.92 12.92
CA ARG A 52 25.94 26.61 12.32
C ARG A 52 24.81 25.73 12.87
N SER A 53 23.70 25.68 12.20
CA SER A 53 22.76 24.58 12.35
C SER A 53 23.37 23.41 11.59
N GLU A 54 23.86 22.41 12.29
CA GLU A 54 24.03 21.09 11.75
C GLU A 54 22.70 20.69 11.13
N LEU A 55 22.69 20.64 9.80
CA LEU A 55 21.65 19.96 9.05
C LEU A 55 21.68 18.51 9.53
N GLN A 56 20.81 18.16 10.47
CA GLN A 56 20.35 16.80 10.59
C GLN A 56 19.60 16.51 9.29
N THR A 57 20.36 16.12 8.27
CA THR A 57 19.81 15.40 7.13
C THR A 57 19.12 14.19 7.73
N SER A 58 17.79 14.23 7.72
CA SER A 58 16.99 13.05 7.94
C SER A 58 17.54 11.97 6.99
N ARG A 59 18.07 10.90 7.56
CA ARG A 59 18.57 9.72 6.88
C ARG A 59 17.40 9.01 6.22
N VAL A 60 16.98 9.46 5.05
CA VAL A 60 15.96 8.78 4.23
C VAL A 60 16.60 7.99 3.09
N LEU A 61 17.92 8.10 2.90
CA LEU A 61 18.66 7.25 1.99
C LEU A 61 20.00 6.92 2.65
N GLY A 62 19.99 5.91 3.52
CA GLY A 62 21.22 5.22 3.87
C GLY A 62 21.83 4.69 2.57
N SER A 63 23.09 5.04 2.32
CA SER A 63 23.88 4.55 1.19
C SER A 63 23.71 3.04 1.03
N VAL A 64 23.30 2.61 -0.17
CA VAL A 64 23.13 1.20 -0.55
C VAL A 64 24.48 0.47 -0.73
N THR A 65 25.58 1.06 -0.28
CA THR A 65 26.93 0.47 -0.34
C THR A 65 27.40 0.20 1.08
N ASP A 66 27.33 -1.02 1.49
CA ASP A 66 27.88 -1.74 2.63
C ASP A 66 26.79 -2.39 3.50
N LEU A 67 26.22 -3.43 2.97
CA LEU A 67 25.66 -4.50 3.78
C LEU A 67 26.30 -5.80 3.28
N SER A 68 27.45 -6.14 3.88
CA SER A 68 27.90 -7.52 3.91
C SER A 68 26.73 -8.38 4.34
N LEU A 69 26.42 -9.38 3.55
CA LEU A 69 25.51 -10.46 3.90
C LEU A 69 26.08 -11.11 5.17
N ASP A 70 25.62 -10.64 6.32
CA ASP A 70 25.93 -11.28 7.59
C ASP A 70 25.09 -12.56 7.65
N ASN A 71 25.67 -13.64 7.11
CA ASN A 71 25.17 -15.00 7.22
C ASN A 71 25.46 -15.59 8.61
N SER A 72 25.43 -14.77 9.65
CA SER A 72 25.47 -15.28 11.01
C SER A 72 24.15 -16.01 11.26
N VAL A 73 24.22 -17.34 11.27
CA VAL A 73 23.20 -18.24 11.81
C VAL A 73 23.15 -17.95 13.31
N GLU A 74 22.43 -16.91 13.70
CA GLU A 74 22.11 -16.67 15.10
C GLU A 74 21.14 -17.75 15.57
N ASN A 75 21.27 -18.13 16.84
CA ASN A 75 20.47 -19.11 17.58
C ASN A 75 19.00 -18.64 17.74
N GLY A 76 18.30 -18.32 16.67
CA GLY A 76 16.90 -17.96 16.65
C GLY A 76 16.01 -19.19 16.49
N HIS A 77 14.77 -19.12 16.97
CA HIS A 77 13.77 -20.17 16.79
C HIS A 77 13.18 -20.18 15.38
N LEU A 78 13.17 -19.02 14.70
CA LEU A 78 12.64 -18.87 13.36
C LEU A 78 13.64 -19.36 12.31
N PRO A 79 13.36 -20.43 11.58
CA PRO A 79 14.18 -20.82 10.43
C PRO A 79 13.98 -19.78 9.31
N LYS A 80 14.99 -18.96 9.04
CA LYS A 80 15.00 -17.97 7.95
C LYS A 80 15.58 -18.57 6.68
N GLY A 81 15.21 -18.00 5.54
CA GLY A 81 15.86 -18.29 4.28
C GLY A 81 14.98 -19.03 3.28
N VAL A 82 15.64 -19.74 2.39
CA VAL A 82 15.05 -20.36 1.17
C VAL A 82 13.96 -21.41 1.42
N SER A 83 13.78 -21.87 2.64
CA SER A 83 12.68 -22.78 2.98
C SER A 83 11.30 -22.12 2.98
N TRP A 84 11.21 -20.79 3.05
CA TRP A 84 9.95 -20.05 3.10
C TRP A 84 9.52 -19.54 1.74
N ALA A 85 8.28 -19.87 1.33
CA ALA A 85 7.54 -19.18 0.28
C ALA A 85 6.48 -18.27 0.92
N VAL A 86 6.33 -17.07 0.41
CA VAL A 86 5.28 -16.14 0.84
C VAL A 86 4.23 -16.03 -0.24
N HIS A 87 2.97 -16.24 0.10
CA HIS A 87 1.81 -16.05 -0.78
C HIS A 87 0.94 -14.95 -0.24
N LYS A 88 0.55 -14.00 -1.07
CA LYS A 88 -0.44 -12.99 -0.71
C LYS A 88 -1.68 -13.15 -1.55
N PHE A 89 -2.84 -13.21 -0.91
CA PHE A 89 -4.13 -13.26 -1.59
C PHE A 89 -4.92 -11.98 -1.31
N GLY A 90 -5.32 -11.29 -2.39
CA GLY A 90 -6.14 -10.08 -2.33
C GLY A 90 -7.60 -10.38 -1.95
N GLY A 91 -8.36 -9.34 -1.63
CA GLY A 91 -9.76 -9.46 -1.25
C GLY A 91 -10.64 -10.12 -2.31
N THR A 92 -10.32 -9.97 -3.61
CA THR A 92 -10.99 -10.67 -4.70
C THR A 92 -10.74 -12.17 -4.67
N CYS A 93 -9.56 -12.60 -4.21
CA CYS A 93 -9.19 -14.01 -4.09
C CYS A 93 -9.90 -14.71 -2.91
N VAL A 94 -10.35 -13.98 -1.90
CA VAL A 94 -11.05 -14.52 -0.71
C VAL A 94 -12.48 -13.99 -0.60
N GLY A 95 -13.09 -13.60 -1.71
CA GLY A 95 -14.37 -12.90 -1.76
C GLY A 95 -15.61 -13.72 -1.36
N ASN A 96 -15.55 -15.03 -1.48
CA ASN A 96 -16.63 -15.97 -1.15
C ASN A 96 -16.05 -17.36 -0.83
N SER A 97 -16.93 -18.31 -0.47
CA SER A 97 -16.55 -19.68 -0.09
C SER A 97 -15.82 -20.45 -1.20
N GLU A 98 -16.24 -20.34 -2.44
CA GLU A 98 -15.60 -21.01 -3.59
C GLU A 98 -14.15 -20.54 -3.76
N ARG A 99 -13.94 -19.22 -3.76
CA ARG A 99 -12.61 -18.63 -3.89
C ARG A 99 -11.67 -18.96 -2.71
N ILE A 100 -12.21 -19.04 -1.49
CA ILE A 100 -11.42 -19.47 -0.34
C ILE A 100 -10.97 -20.93 -0.48
N LYS A 101 -11.81 -21.81 -1.08
CA LYS A 101 -11.41 -23.18 -1.44
C LYS A 101 -10.29 -23.19 -2.47
N ASP A 102 -10.39 -22.36 -3.53
CA ASP A 102 -9.33 -22.22 -4.55
C ASP A 102 -8.00 -21.77 -3.92
N VAL A 103 -8.06 -20.81 -2.99
CA VAL A 103 -6.88 -20.35 -2.23
C VAL A 103 -6.30 -21.49 -1.40
N ALA A 104 -7.14 -22.20 -0.66
CA ALA A 104 -6.70 -23.35 0.16
C ALA A 104 -6.05 -24.41 -0.74
N ASP A 105 -6.62 -24.70 -1.89
CA ASP A 105 -6.10 -25.64 -2.87
C ASP A 105 -4.71 -25.24 -3.38
N VAL A 106 -4.48 -23.95 -3.66
CA VAL A 106 -3.16 -23.43 -4.04
C VAL A 106 -2.16 -23.64 -2.90
N VAL A 107 -2.54 -23.32 -1.66
CA VAL A 107 -1.67 -23.49 -0.48
C VAL A 107 -1.33 -24.96 -0.23
N VAL A 108 -2.30 -25.85 -0.42
CA VAL A 108 -2.12 -27.30 -0.23
C VAL A 108 -1.22 -27.90 -1.31
N LYS A 109 -1.37 -27.47 -2.55
CA LYS A 109 -0.61 -27.99 -3.71
C LYS A 109 0.79 -27.38 -3.87
N ASP A 110 1.10 -26.34 -3.15
CA ASP A 110 2.44 -25.74 -3.18
C ASP A 110 3.47 -26.68 -2.51
N ASP A 111 4.59 -26.93 -3.16
CA ASP A 111 5.61 -27.88 -2.73
C ASP A 111 6.67 -27.27 -1.79
N SER A 112 6.56 -25.98 -1.47
CA SER A 112 7.49 -25.30 -0.57
C SER A 112 7.48 -25.93 0.82
N GLU A 113 8.65 -26.10 1.41
CA GLU A 113 8.79 -26.72 2.73
C GLU A 113 8.01 -25.96 3.81
N ARG A 114 8.03 -24.61 3.73
CA ARG A 114 7.36 -23.70 4.66
C ARG A 114 6.61 -22.62 3.89
N LYS A 115 5.44 -22.29 4.36
CA LYS A 115 4.55 -21.34 3.68
C LYS A 115 4.04 -20.29 4.64
N LEU A 116 4.19 -19.02 4.25
CA LEU A 116 3.52 -17.91 4.89
C LEU A 116 2.45 -17.37 3.92
N VAL A 117 1.21 -17.39 4.33
CA VAL A 117 0.08 -16.96 3.53
C VAL A 117 -0.51 -15.70 4.14
N VAL A 118 -0.41 -14.57 3.44
CA VAL A 118 -0.96 -13.28 3.87
C VAL A 118 -2.29 -13.05 3.15
N VAL A 119 -3.34 -12.81 3.91
CA VAL A 119 -4.69 -12.60 3.35
C VAL A 119 -5.24 -11.23 3.68
N SER A 120 -5.97 -10.67 2.72
CA SER A 120 -6.78 -9.47 2.91
C SER A 120 -8.16 -9.82 3.49
N ALA A 121 -8.93 -8.82 3.89
CA ALA A 121 -10.36 -8.98 4.13
C ALA A 121 -11.09 -9.54 2.91
N MET A 122 -12.22 -10.19 3.09
CA MET A 122 -13.09 -10.60 2.00
C MET A 122 -13.50 -9.38 1.15
N ALA A 123 -13.71 -9.59 -0.15
CA ALA A 123 -14.09 -8.52 -1.09
C ALA A 123 -15.18 -7.61 -0.54
N LYS A 124 -14.98 -6.29 -0.60
CA LYS A 124 -15.84 -5.22 -0.12
C LYS A 124 -16.02 -5.13 1.40
N VAL A 125 -15.44 -6.01 2.20
CA VAL A 125 -15.59 -5.94 3.66
C VAL A 125 -14.93 -4.69 4.23
N THR A 126 -13.74 -4.33 3.77
CA THR A 126 -13.05 -3.10 4.18
C THR A 126 -13.91 -1.86 3.93
N ASP A 127 -14.55 -1.76 2.75
CA ASP A 127 -15.46 -0.66 2.41
C ASP A 127 -16.70 -0.66 3.34
N MET A 128 -17.27 -1.84 3.60
CA MET A 128 -18.40 -1.98 4.53
C MET A 128 -18.01 -1.50 5.93
N MET A 129 -16.81 -1.82 6.41
CA MET A 129 -16.33 -1.41 7.74
C MET A 129 -16.11 0.12 7.82
N TYR A 130 -15.60 0.75 6.77
CA TYR A 130 -15.54 2.22 6.70
C TYR A 130 -16.93 2.86 6.66
N ASP A 131 -17.88 2.27 5.95
CA ASP A 131 -19.28 2.73 5.92
C ASP A 131 -19.93 2.66 7.31
N LEU A 132 -19.68 1.60 8.10
CA LEU A 132 -20.12 1.50 9.50
C LEU A 132 -19.66 2.68 10.34
N ILE A 133 -18.35 3.02 10.23
CA ILE A 133 -17.75 4.12 10.97
C ILE A 133 -18.40 5.44 10.55
N HIS A 134 -18.56 5.66 9.24
CA HIS A 134 -19.17 6.86 8.70
C HIS A 134 -20.62 7.04 9.17
N ARG A 135 -21.43 5.98 9.13
CA ARG A 135 -22.82 6.00 9.64
C ARG A 135 -22.85 6.30 11.13
N ALA A 136 -22.01 5.63 11.92
CA ALA A 136 -21.93 5.89 13.36
C ALA A 136 -21.52 7.33 13.67
N GLN A 137 -20.53 7.90 12.98
CA GLN A 137 -20.13 9.31 13.11
C GLN A 137 -21.27 10.28 12.74
N SER A 138 -22.05 9.94 11.72
CA SER A 138 -23.21 10.73 11.28
C SER A 138 -24.46 10.54 12.16
N ARG A 139 -24.37 9.71 13.21
CA ARG A 139 -25.49 9.32 14.08
C ARG A 139 -26.65 8.70 13.31
N ASP A 140 -26.34 7.91 12.29
CA ASP A 140 -27.31 7.14 11.52
C ASP A 140 -27.43 5.74 12.13
N ASP A 141 -28.60 5.42 12.70
CA ASP A 141 -28.88 4.13 13.36
C ASP A 141 -28.76 2.93 12.40
N SER A 142 -28.75 3.16 11.10
CA SER A 142 -28.58 2.10 10.10
C SER A 142 -27.19 1.42 10.17
N TYR A 143 -26.23 1.94 10.95
CA TYR A 143 -24.96 1.24 11.20
C TYR A 143 -25.17 -0.14 11.84
N LEU A 144 -26.25 -0.34 12.62
CA LEU A 144 -26.55 -1.64 13.23
C LEU A 144 -26.92 -2.69 12.17
N SER A 145 -27.83 -2.36 11.25
CA SER A 145 -28.21 -3.26 10.17
C SER A 145 -27.07 -3.50 9.18
N ALA A 146 -26.22 -2.52 8.97
CA ALA A 146 -25.02 -2.67 8.15
C ALA A 146 -23.98 -3.61 8.83
N LEU A 147 -23.84 -3.55 10.15
CA LEU A 147 -23.01 -4.50 10.93
C LEU A 147 -23.57 -5.92 10.85
N ASP A 148 -24.89 -6.08 10.95
CA ASP A 148 -25.54 -7.40 10.79
C ASP A 148 -25.29 -7.97 9.38
N ALA A 149 -25.23 -7.13 8.34
CA ALA A 149 -24.90 -7.56 6.98
C ALA A 149 -23.44 -8.06 6.86
N VAL A 150 -22.50 -7.40 7.55
CA VAL A 150 -21.10 -7.88 7.64
C VAL A 150 -21.01 -9.22 8.36
N LEU A 151 -21.70 -9.35 9.49
CA LEU A 151 -21.78 -10.62 10.25
C LEU A 151 -22.34 -11.73 9.38
N GLU A 152 -23.48 -11.51 8.73
CA GLU A 152 -24.14 -12.53 7.91
C GLU A 152 -23.29 -12.98 6.73
N LYS A 153 -22.56 -12.06 6.08
CA LYS A 153 -21.61 -12.41 5.01
C LYS A 153 -20.56 -13.41 5.49
N HIS A 154 -19.94 -13.19 6.65
CA HIS A 154 -18.92 -14.08 7.19
C HIS A 154 -19.54 -15.38 7.71
N ARG A 155 -20.71 -15.31 8.36
CA ARG A 155 -21.44 -16.47 8.86
C ARG A 155 -21.84 -17.41 7.72
N ALA A 156 -22.45 -16.88 6.66
CA ALA A 156 -22.85 -17.67 5.51
C ALA A 156 -21.64 -18.34 4.83
N THR A 157 -20.54 -17.58 4.66
CA THR A 157 -19.30 -18.14 4.08
C THR A 157 -18.71 -19.24 4.96
N ALA A 158 -18.71 -19.05 6.29
CA ALA A 158 -18.20 -20.07 7.21
C ALA A 158 -19.05 -21.36 7.19
N LEU A 159 -20.37 -21.23 7.11
CA LEU A 159 -21.28 -22.38 7.00
C LEU A 159 -21.05 -23.22 5.73
N ASP A 160 -20.65 -22.57 4.63
CA ASP A 160 -20.32 -23.26 3.38
C ASP A 160 -18.95 -23.97 3.42
N LEU A 161 -18.05 -23.54 4.29
CA LEU A 161 -16.65 -23.98 4.32
C LEU A 161 -16.35 -24.96 5.46
N LEU A 162 -16.89 -24.70 6.63
CA LEU A 162 -16.53 -25.33 7.89
C LEU A 162 -17.65 -26.18 8.44
N ASP A 163 -17.30 -27.12 9.29
CA ASP A 163 -18.22 -27.96 10.06
C ASP A 163 -17.68 -28.26 11.46
N GLY A 164 -18.49 -28.92 12.29
CA GLY A 164 -18.10 -29.38 13.63
C GLY A 164 -17.51 -28.28 14.52
N ASP A 165 -16.43 -28.65 15.21
CA ASP A 165 -15.79 -27.78 16.21
C ASP A 165 -15.13 -26.54 15.61
N GLU A 166 -14.56 -26.62 14.40
CA GLU A 166 -13.96 -25.48 13.72
C GLU A 166 -15.01 -24.41 13.40
N LEU A 167 -16.18 -24.82 12.91
CA LEU A 167 -17.30 -23.91 12.65
C LEU A 167 -17.79 -23.27 13.96
N ALA A 168 -18.02 -24.08 15.00
CA ALA A 168 -18.50 -23.58 16.29
C ALA A 168 -17.51 -22.58 16.90
N SER A 169 -16.22 -22.90 16.86
CA SER A 169 -15.16 -22.02 17.34
C SER A 169 -15.06 -20.70 16.56
N PHE A 170 -15.14 -20.76 15.23
CA PHE A 170 -15.13 -19.57 14.38
C PHE A 170 -16.34 -18.66 14.65
N LEU A 171 -17.56 -19.24 14.69
CA LEU A 171 -18.79 -18.49 14.92
C LEU A 171 -18.82 -17.86 16.32
N SER A 172 -18.30 -18.55 17.35
CA SER A 172 -18.22 -18.00 18.70
C SER A 172 -17.34 -16.73 18.73
N ARG A 173 -16.15 -16.79 18.12
CA ARG A 173 -15.25 -15.63 18.03
C ARG A 173 -15.84 -14.51 17.19
N LEU A 174 -16.44 -14.83 16.03
CA LEU A 174 -17.11 -13.84 15.18
C LEU A 174 -18.20 -13.08 15.95
N HIS A 175 -19.01 -13.76 16.76
CA HIS A 175 -20.05 -13.12 17.57
C HIS A 175 -19.45 -12.24 18.68
N GLU A 176 -18.39 -12.68 19.32
CA GLU A 176 -17.69 -11.88 20.34
C GLU A 176 -17.12 -10.60 19.73
N ASP A 177 -16.42 -10.71 18.60
CA ASP A 177 -15.85 -9.57 17.88
C ASP A 177 -16.94 -8.58 17.44
N VAL A 178 -18.06 -9.07 16.90
CA VAL A 178 -19.20 -8.23 16.49
C VAL A 178 -19.83 -7.52 17.69
N ASN A 179 -19.92 -8.15 18.84
CA ASN A 179 -20.39 -7.49 20.05
C ASN A 179 -19.44 -6.37 20.51
N ASN A 180 -18.13 -6.60 20.44
CA ASN A 180 -17.11 -5.59 20.74
C ASN A 180 -17.19 -4.43 19.75
N LEU A 181 -17.31 -4.72 18.44
CA LEU A 181 -17.50 -3.70 17.41
C LEU A 181 -18.78 -2.89 17.62
N LYS A 182 -19.88 -3.54 18.01
CA LYS A 182 -21.13 -2.85 18.32
C LYS A 182 -20.98 -1.85 19.46
N ALA A 183 -20.25 -2.21 20.52
CA ALA A 183 -19.94 -1.31 21.62
C ALA A 183 -19.09 -0.12 21.17
N MET A 184 -18.05 -0.37 20.35
CA MET A 184 -17.20 0.70 19.81
C MET A 184 -17.95 1.64 18.85
N LEU A 185 -18.74 1.10 17.93
CA LEU A 185 -19.57 1.90 17.01
C LEU A 185 -20.59 2.73 17.79
N ARG A 186 -21.13 2.22 18.89
CA ARG A 186 -22.01 2.99 19.78
C ARG A 186 -21.25 4.14 20.44
N ALA A 187 -20.00 3.95 20.85
CA ALA A 187 -19.19 5.04 21.41
C ALA A 187 -18.92 6.11 20.34
N ILE A 188 -18.57 5.72 19.11
CA ILE A 188 -18.42 6.64 17.97
C ILE A 188 -19.71 7.39 17.68
N TYR A 189 -20.86 6.72 17.68
CA TYR A 189 -22.17 7.31 17.48
C TYR A 189 -22.49 8.41 18.50
N ILE A 190 -22.20 8.16 19.79
CA ILE A 190 -22.42 9.14 20.86
C ILE A 190 -21.46 10.32 20.70
N ALA A 191 -20.17 10.06 20.47
CA ALA A 191 -19.14 11.09 20.31
C ALA A 191 -19.32 11.91 19.01
N GLY A 192 -19.88 11.32 17.95
CA GLY A 192 -19.94 11.91 16.60
C GLY A 192 -18.59 11.99 15.89
N HIS A 193 -17.58 11.30 16.40
CA HIS A 193 -16.22 11.30 15.88
C HIS A 193 -15.52 9.96 16.15
N ALA A 194 -14.75 9.48 15.19
CA ALA A 194 -13.85 8.34 15.36
C ALA A 194 -12.41 8.80 15.24
N THR A 195 -11.57 8.43 16.19
CA THR A 195 -10.13 8.60 16.05
C THR A 195 -9.58 7.63 15.01
N GLU A 196 -8.40 7.91 14.47
CA GLU A 196 -7.73 7.03 13.50
C GLU A 196 -7.54 5.63 14.09
N SER A 197 -7.09 5.51 15.35
CA SER A 197 -6.90 4.21 16.01
C SER A 197 -8.21 3.42 16.16
N PHE A 198 -9.34 4.08 16.41
CA PHE A 198 -10.63 3.40 16.44
C PHE A 198 -11.06 2.92 15.06
N SER A 199 -10.84 3.73 14.04
CA SER A 199 -11.11 3.35 12.66
C SER A 199 -10.26 2.16 12.22
N ASP A 200 -8.97 2.21 12.49
CA ASP A 200 -8.01 1.15 12.17
C ASP A 200 -8.37 -0.17 12.90
N PHE A 201 -8.78 -0.08 14.17
CA PHE A 201 -9.23 -1.25 14.92
C PHE A 201 -10.49 -1.88 14.29
N VAL A 202 -11.51 -1.07 14.02
CA VAL A 202 -12.78 -1.55 13.44
C VAL A 202 -12.51 -2.20 12.08
N VAL A 203 -11.80 -1.51 11.19
CA VAL A 203 -11.56 -1.97 9.81
C VAL A 203 -10.72 -3.26 9.79
N GLY A 204 -9.77 -3.42 10.71
CA GLY A 204 -8.88 -4.57 10.76
C GLY A 204 -9.56 -5.92 11.04
N HIS A 205 -10.82 -5.94 11.48
CA HIS A 205 -11.51 -7.21 11.75
C HIS A 205 -11.79 -8.04 10.51
N GLY A 206 -11.90 -7.40 9.34
CA GLY A 206 -12.07 -8.12 8.08
C GLY A 206 -10.91 -9.10 7.79
N GLU A 207 -9.69 -8.66 8.05
CA GLU A 207 -8.48 -9.46 7.88
C GLU A 207 -8.37 -10.58 8.93
N LEU A 208 -8.76 -10.29 10.18
CA LEU A 208 -8.79 -11.31 11.24
C LEU A 208 -9.71 -12.47 10.90
N TRP A 209 -10.92 -12.17 10.46
CA TRP A 209 -11.89 -13.20 10.11
C TRP A 209 -11.49 -13.99 8.86
N SER A 210 -10.91 -13.33 7.85
CA SER A 210 -10.40 -14.01 6.66
C SER A 210 -9.26 -14.97 6.99
N ALA A 211 -8.28 -14.54 7.81
CA ALA A 211 -7.14 -15.37 8.17
C ALA A 211 -7.57 -16.57 9.01
N GLN A 212 -8.45 -16.38 10.01
CA GLN A 212 -8.98 -17.47 10.83
C GLN A 212 -9.77 -18.47 10.01
N MET A 213 -10.62 -17.99 9.09
CA MET A 213 -11.44 -18.84 8.21
C MET A 213 -10.56 -19.67 7.29
N LEU A 214 -9.58 -19.05 6.60
CA LEU A 214 -8.68 -19.77 5.71
C LEU A 214 -7.84 -20.79 6.49
N ALA A 215 -7.33 -20.45 7.68
CA ALA A 215 -6.60 -21.39 8.52
C ALA A 215 -7.45 -22.61 8.89
N ALA A 216 -8.72 -22.42 9.23
CA ALA A 216 -9.65 -23.51 9.52
C ALA A 216 -9.87 -24.42 8.27
N VAL A 217 -10.01 -23.82 7.07
CA VAL A 217 -10.15 -24.57 5.81
C VAL A 217 -8.88 -25.39 5.50
N VAL A 218 -7.70 -24.81 5.68
CA VAL A 218 -6.42 -25.50 5.45
C VAL A 218 -6.23 -26.64 6.44
N ARG A 219 -6.58 -26.45 7.73
CA ARG A 219 -6.56 -27.55 8.73
C ARG A 219 -7.54 -28.68 8.37
N LYS A 220 -8.72 -28.34 7.86
CA LYS A 220 -9.69 -29.33 7.37
C LYS A 220 -9.14 -30.18 6.23
N SER A 221 -8.18 -29.66 5.44
CA SER A 221 -7.44 -30.42 4.41
C SER A 221 -6.35 -31.33 4.98
N GLY A 222 -6.21 -31.44 6.31
CA GLY A 222 -5.25 -32.32 6.99
C GLY A 222 -3.85 -31.73 7.16
N LEU A 223 -3.65 -30.44 6.88
CA LEU A 223 -2.37 -29.76 7.05
C LEU A 223 -2.31 -29.07 8.42
N ASP A 224 -1.16 -29.22 9.11
CA ASP A 224 -0.89 -28.45 10.32
C ASP A 224 -0.57 -27.01 9.97
N CYS A 225 -1.49 -26.09 10.34
CA CYS A 225 -1.30 -24.67 10.14
C CYS A 225 -1.82 -23.84 11.31
N THR A 226 -1.15 -22.73 11.56
CA THR A 226 -1.50 -21.75 12.59
C THR A 226 -1.83 -20.42 11.93
N TRP A 227 -2.86 -19.72 12.41
CA TRP A 227 -3.09 -18.35 12.01
C TRP A 227 -2.33 -17.38 12.91
N MET A 228 -1.89 -16.25 12.33
CA MET A 228 -1.12 -15.21 13.01
C MET A 228 -1.83 -13.86 12.86
N ASP A 229 -2.12 -13.23 13.98
CA ASP A 229 -2.49 -11.82 13.99
C ASP A 229 -1.24 -10.96 13.77
N ALA A 230 -1.18 -10.25 12.65
CA ALA A 230 -0.01 -9.44 12.35
C ALA A 230 0.24 -8.33 13.37
N ARG A 231 -0.76 -7.91 14.16
CA ARG A 231 -0.59 -6.91 15.24
C ARG A 231 0.32 -7.39 16.37
N ASP A 232 0.43 -8.71 16.55
CA ASP A 232 1.32 -9.30 17.57
C ASP A 232 2.79 -9.24 17.16
N VAL A 233 3.05 -9.15 15.85
CA VAL A 233 4.38 -9.31 15.25
C VAL A 233 4.84 -8.06 14.53
N LEU A 234 3.99 -7.50 13.67
CA LEU A 234 4.35 -6.39 12.78
C LEU A 234 4.19 -5.05 13.49
N VAL A 235 5.32 -4.39 13.71
CA VAL A 235 5.38 -3.07 14.35
C VAL A 235 5.66 -2.00 13.31
N VAL A 236 4.90 -0.91 13.37
CA VAL A 236 5.06 0.24 12.48
C VAL A 236 5.09 1.55 13.26
N ILE A 237 5.82 2.51 12.74
CA ILE A 237 5.95 3.86 13.28
C ILE A 237 5.19 4.82 12.36
N PRO A 238 4.17 5.54 12.84
CA PRO A 238 3.51 6.58 12.06
C PRO A 238 4.50 7.70 11.72
N THR A 239 4.67 8.03 10.44
CA THR A 239 5.64 9.04 9.95
C THR A 239 4.97 10.30 9.42
N GLY A 240 3.66 10.32 9.33
CA GLY A 240 2.88 11.46 8.86
C GLY A 240 1.40 11.12 8.72
N SER A 241 0.63 12.04 8.20
CA SER A 241 -0.77 11.75 7.89
C SER A 241 -0.83 10.65 6.82
N ASN A 242 -1.40 9.51 7.19
CA ASN A 242 -1.64 8.38 6.29
C ASN A 242 -0.38 7.64 5.79
N GLN A 243 0.75 7.72 6.53
CA GLN A 243 1.98 6.97 6.25
C GLN A 243 2.53 6.31 7.50
N VAL A 244 3.06 5.12 7.33
CA VAL A 244 3.72 4.34 8.37
C VAL A 244 4.98 3.69 7.83
N ASP A 245 6.02 3.59 8.65
CA ASP A 245 7.26 2.88 8.34
C ASP A 245 7.42 1.64 9.22
N PRO A 246 7.82 0.49 8.65
CA PRO A 246 8.03 -0.73 9.43
C PRO A 246 9.24 -0.59 10.37
N ASP A 247 9.04 -0.93 11.64
CA ASP A 247 10.15 -1.19 12.57
C ASP A 247 10.59 -2.65 12.43
N PHE A 248 11.57 -2.89 11.58
CA PHE A 248 12.06 -4.26 11.33
C PHE A 248 12.71 -4.89 12.56
N VAL A 249 13.37 -4.11 13.42
CA VAL A 249 14.06 -4.63 14.60
C VAL A 249 13.08 -5.14 15.64
N GLU A 250 12.09 -4.32 15.99
CA GLU A 250 11.08 -4.74 16.95
C GLU A 250 10.16 -5.82 16.37
N SER A 251 9.82 -5.75 15.08
CA SER A 251 9.03 -6.78 14.39
C SER A 251 9.74 -8.13 14.39
N GLU A 252 11.04 -8.17 14.11
CA GLU A 252 11.85 -9.39 14.13
C GLU A 252 11.88 -10.02 15.52
N LYS A 253 12.09 -9.22 16.57
CA LYS A 253 12.07 -9.67 17.95
C LYS A 253 10.71 -10.26 18.36
N ARG A 254 9.60 -9.61 17.96
CA ARG A 254 8.25 -10.11 18.23
C ARG A 254 7.96 -11.38 17.45
N LEU A 255 8.40 -11.46 16.20
CA LEU A 255 8.27 -12.63 15.37
C LEU A 255 9.00 -13.84 15.97
N GLU A 256 10.23 -13.69 16.42
CA GLU A 256 10.99 -14.74 17.09
C GLU A 256 10.26 -15.25 18.35
N LYS A 257 9.74 -14.33 19.17
CA LYS A 257 8.93 -14.68 20.34
C LYS A 257 7.66 -15.45 19.95
N TRP A 258 6.94 -14.97 18.93
CA TRP A 258 5.73 -15.63 18.43
C TRP A 258 6.05 -17.04 17.93
N PHE A 259 7.11 -17.18 17.13
CA PHE A 259 7.51 -18.44 16.53
C PHE A 259 7.98 -19.47 17.57
N SER A 260 8.60 -19.04 18.66
CA SER A 260 9.00 -19.93 19.76
C SER A 260 7.81 -20.63 20.41
N GLN A 261 6.62 -20.03 20.31
CA GLN A 261 5.37 -20.57 20.86
C GLN A 261 4.50 -21.29 19.82
N ASN A 262 4.75 -21.03 18.52
CA ASN A 262 3.92 -21.46 17.40
C ASN A 262 4.77 -22.08 16.28
N SER A 263 5.65 -23.04 16.63
CA SER A 263 6.51 -23.69 15.62
C SER A 263 5.67 -24.51 14.65
N THR A 264 5.40 -23.96 13.47
CA THR A 264 4.60 -24.57 12.39
C THR A 264 5.25 -24.32 11.03
N LYS A 265 4.88 -25.15 10.04
CA LYS A 265 5.37 -25.01 8.67
C LYS A 265 4.46 -24.13 7.81
N ILE A 266 3.20 -23.98 8.19
CA ILE A 266 2.22 -23.18 7.45
C ILE A 266 1.64 -22.13 8.39
N ILE A 267 1.84 -20.87 8.05
CA ILE A 267 1.32 -19.72 8.80
C ILE A 267 0.35 -18.97 7.91
N ILE A 268 -0.89 -18.77 8.38
CA ILE A 268 -1.86 -17.90 7.73
C ILE A 268 -1.87 -16.57 8.50
N ALA A 269 -1.35 -15.52 7.91
CA ALA A 269 -1.22 -14.21 8.54
C ALA A 269 -2.24 -13.21 8.02
N THR A 270 -2.69 -12.32 8.88
CA THR A 270 -3.49 -11.16 8.47
C THR A 270 -2.63 -10.19 7.68
N GLY A 271 -3.15 -9.70 6.56
CA GLY A 271 -2.59 -8.55 5.86
C GLY A 271 -3.06 -7.23 6.46
N PHE A 272 -2.61 -6.10 5.93
CA PHE A 272 -3.10 -4.74 6.19
C PHE A 272 -2.94 -4.22 7.61
N ILE A 273 -3.13 -5.04 8.64
CA ILE A 273 -3.08 -4.62 10.05
C ILE A 273 -1.69 -4.79 10.66
N ALA A 274 -1.39 -3.94 11.63
CA ALA A 274 -0.14 -3.89 12.39
C ALA A 274 -0.39 -3.28 13.77
N SER A 275 0.65 -3.15 14.58
CA SER A 275 0.61 -2.37 15.81
C SER A 275 1.72 -1.32 15.87
N THR A 276 1.52 -0.30 16.71
CA THR A 276 2.59 0.63 17.08
C THR A 276 3.51 0.00 18.14
N PRO A 277 4.67 0.59 18.45
CA PRO A 277 5.52 0.12 19.55
C PRO A 277 4.80 0.05 20.90
N GLN A 278 3.75 0.86 21.10
CA GLN A 278 2.90 0.88 22.29
C GLN A 278 1.75 -0.14 22.22
N ASN A 279 1.75 -1.06 21.27
CA ASN A 279 0.68 -2.04 21.02
C ASN A 279 -0.68 -1.42 20.68
N ILE A 280 -0.70 -0.22 20.12
CA ILE A 280 -1.94 0.37 19.60
C ILE A 280 -2.20 -0.21 18.21
N PRO A 281 -3.38 -0.84 17.98
CA PRO A 281 -3.75 -1.33 16.66
C PRO A 281 -3.73 -0.22 15.61
N THR A 282 -3.15 -0.51 14.47
CA THR A 282 -3.10 0.40 13.32
C THR A 282 -3.11 -0.39 12.02
N THR A 283 -3.12 0.31 10.89
CA THR A 283 -3.10 -0.29 9.56
C THR A 283 -1.89 0.19 8.75
N LEU A 284 -1.52 -0.57 7.73
CA LEU A 284 -0.46 -0.19 6.78
C LEU A 284 -0.95 0.82 5.72
N LYS A 285 -2.19 1.28 5.86
CA LYS A 285 -2.85 2.22 4.96
C LYS A 285 -3.04 1.61 3.56
N ARG A 286 -2.95 2.45 2.51
CA ARG A 286 -3.22 2.02 1.13
C ARG A 286 -2.35 0.83 0.72
N ASP A 287 -2.95 -0.14 0.01
CA ASP A 287 -2.31 -1.39 -0.48
C ASP A 287 -1.58 -2.19 0.62
N GLY A 288 -2.10 -2.07 1.85
CA GLY A 288 -1.45 -2.56 3.06
C GLY A 288 -1.20 -4.07 3.09
N SER A 289 -2.05 -4.90 2.47
CA SER A 289 -1.84 -6.36 2.47
C SER A 289 -0.66 -6.80 1.61
N ASP A 290 -0.41 -6.14 0.47
CA ASP A 290 0.78 -6.39 -0.35
C ASP A 290 2.04 -5.95 0.40
N PHE A 291 1.95 -4.81 1.06
CA PHE A 291 3.04 -4.29 1.89
C PHE A 291 3.29 -5.19 3.11
N SER A 292 2.24 -5.73 3.77
CA SER A 292 2.40 -6.76 4.82
C SER A 292 3.19 -7.95 4.32
N ALA A 293 2.80 -8.50 3.16
CA ALA A 293 3.45 -9.66 2.60
C ALA A 293 4.92 -9.40 2.24
N ALA A 294 5.24 -8.22 1.73
CA ALA A 294 6.61 -7.81 1.42
C ALA A 294 7.46 -7.64 2.70
N ILE A 295 6.93 -7.03 3.75
CA ILE A 295 7.63 -6.89 5.03
C ILE A 295 7.86 -8.27 5.66
N MET A 296 6.81 -9.11 5.68
CA MET A 296 6.93 -10.48 6.18
C MET A 296 7.92 -11.30 5.36
N GLY A 297 7.89 -11.20 4.02
CA GLY A 297 8.87 -11.83 3.14
C GLY A 297 10.30 -11.45 3.51
N ALA A 298 10.53 -10.17 3.81
CA ALA A 298 11.82 -9.67 4.26
C ALA A 298 12.21 -10.21 5.66
N LEU A 299 11.27 -10.26 6.61
CA LEU A 299 11.51 -10.77 7.97
C LEU A 299 11.86 -12.27 7.96
N PHE A 300 11.16 -13.06 7.15
CA PHE A 300 11.40 -14.51 7.01
C PHE A 300 12.57 -14.82 6.07
N ARG A 301 13.14 -13.84 5.35
CA ARG A 301 14.15 -14.06 4.30
C ARG A 301 13.68 -15.08 3.27
N SER A 302 12.41 -14.97 2.86
CA SER A 302 11.80 -15.93 1.94
C SER A 302 12.51 -15.98 0.58
N HIS A 303 12.43 -17.14 -0.10
CA HIS A 303 13.01 -17.28 -1.43
C HIS A 303 12.14 -16.61 -2.52
N GLN A 304 10.84 -16.39 -2.26
CA GLN A 304 9.91 -15.80 -3.21
C GLN A 304 8.69 -15.22 -2.48
N LEU A 305 8.14 -14.13 -3.04
CA LEU A 305 6.83 -13.58 -2.72
C LEU A 305 5.92 -13.72 -3.93
N THR A 306 4.84 -14.51 -3.83
CA THR A 306 3.82 -14.61 -4.87
C THR A 306 2.60 -13.78 -4.50
N ILE A 307 2.24 -12.80 -5.34
CA ILE A 307 1.04 -11.99 -5.20
C ILE A 307 -0.03 -12.54 -6.15
N TRP A 308 -1.07 -13.09 -5.56
CA TRP A 308 -2.22 -13.62 -6.27
C TRP A 308 -3.28 -12.54 -6.45
N THR A 309 -3.73 -12.38 -7.69
CA THR A 309 -4.68 -11.35 -8.11
C THR A 309 -5.63 -11.93 -9.17
N ASP A 310 -6.45 -11.07 -9.78
CA ASP A 310 -7.39 -11.41 -10.85
C ASP A 310 -6.88 -11.05 -12.26
N VAL A 311 -5.62 -10.66 -12.38
CA VAL A 311 -4.96 -10.39 -13.66
C VAL A 311 -3.82 -11.36 -13.92
N ASP A 312 -3.56 -11.69 -15.19
CA ASP A 312 -2.57 -12.70 -15.58
C ASP A 312 -1.10 -12.26 -15.38
N GLY A 313 -0.86 -11.01 -15.00
CA GLY A 313 0.45 -10.44 -14.79
C GLY A 313 0.47 -8.93 -15.05
N VAL A 314 1.66 -8.36 -15.14
CA VAL A 314 1.86 -6.96 -15.53
C VAL A 314 1.86 -6.88 -17.05
N TYR A 315 0.97 -6.06 -17.62
CA TYR A 315 0.87 -5.89 -19.05
C TYR A 315 1.78 -4.78 -19.57
N SER A 316 2.19 -4.88 -20.84
CA SER A 316 3.00 -3.86 -21.53
C SER A 316 2.26 -2.53 -21.71
N ALA A 317 0.94 -2.51 -21.60
CA ALA A 317 0.07 -1.34 -21.54
C ALA A 317 -1.25 -1.73 -20.87
N ASP A 318 -2.10 -0.76 -20.53
CA ASP A 318 -3.44 -1.05 -20.03
C ASP A 318 -4.27 -1.79 -21.12
N PRO A 319 -4.62 -3.08 -20.93
CA PRO A 319 -5.33 -3.85 -21.97
C PRO A 319 -6.73 -3.30 -22.30
N ARG A 320 -7.29 -2.46 -21.42
CA ARG A 320 -8.56 -1.76 -21.70
C ARG A 320 -8.38 -0.61 -22.70
N LYS A 321 -7.15 -0.10 -22.85
CA LYS A 321 -6.79 0.99 -23.78
C LYS A 321 -6.10 0.46 -25.03
N VAL A 322 -5.32 -0.61 -24.90
CA VAL A 322 -4.52 -1.23 -25.96
C VAL A 322 -4.79 -2.72 -25.98
N SER A 323 -5.57 -3.18 -26.94
CA SER A 323 -6.01 -4.59 -27.06
C SER A 323 -4.83 -5.55 -27.33
N GLU A 324 -3.76 -5.06 -27.92
CA GLU A 324 -2.54 -5.81 -28.27
C GLU A 324 -1.53 -5.86 -27.10
N ALA A 325 -1.89 -5.33 -25.93
CA ALA A 325 -1.02 -5.39 -24.76
C ALA A 325 -0.68 -6.83 -24.38
N VAL A 326 0.57 -7.12 -24.16
CA VAL A 326 1.10 -8.45 -23.81
C VAL A 326 1.58 -8.48 -22.37
N ILE A 327 1.58 -9.67 -21.76
CA ILE A 327 2.10 -9.88 -20.41
C ILE A 327 3.62 -9.82 -20.46
N LEU A 328 4.22 -9.01 -19.60
CA LEU A 328 5.65 -8.93 -19.40
C LEU A 328 6.11 -10.10 -18.53
N LYS A 329 6.97 -10.96 -19.06
CA LYS A 329 7.45 -12.14 -18.32
C LYS A 329 8.32 -11.76 -17.13
N THR A 330 9.20 -10.77 -17.34
CA THR A 330 10.16 -10.31 -16.32
C THR A 330 10.27 -8.79 -16.30
N LEU A 331 10.39 -8.25 -15.09
CA LEU A 331 10.67 -6.84 -14.82
C LEU A 331 11.78 -6.74 -13.78
N SER A 332 12.63 -5.74 -13.88
CA SER A 332 13.48 -5.35 -12.76
C SER A 332 12.63 -4.64 -11.69
N TYR A 333 13.12 -4.60 -10.43
CA TYR A 333 12.46 -3.84 -9.37
C TYR A 333 12.26 -2.36 -9.75
N GLN A 334 13.22 -1.76 -10.46
CA GLN A 334 13.12 -0.36 -10.90
C GLN A 334 12.05 -0.18 -11.96
N GLU A 335 11.99 -1.05 -12.98
CA GLU A 335 10.95 -1.00 -14.01
C GLU A 335 9.56 -1.18 -13.40
N ALA A 336 9.41 -2.15 -12.49
CA ALA A 336 8.14 -2.37 -11.78
C ALA A 336 7.75 -1.17 -10.91
N TRP A 337 8.73 -0.51 -10.27
CA TRP A 337 8.51 0.72 -9.50
C TRP A 337 7.96 1.84 -10.38
N GLU A 338 8.66 2.13 -11.49
CA GLU A 338 8.26 3.19 -12.43
C GLU A 338 6.87 2.90 -13.03
N MET A 339 6.63 1.68 -13.51
CA MET A 339 5.34 1.32 -14.07
C MET A 339 4.21 1.46 -13.03
N SER A 340 4.44 1.03 -11.81
CA SER A 340 3.46 1.12 -10.72
C SER A 340 3.19 2.56 -10.32
N TYR A 341 4.21 3.39 -10.26
CA TYR A 341 4.07 4.81 -9.94
C TYR A 341 3.26 5.56 -11.00
N PHE A 342 3.45 5.21 -12.27
CA PHE A 342 2.77 5.84 -13.40
C PHE A 342 1.48 5.14 -13.84
N GLY A 343 0.86 4.33 -12.98
CA GLY A 343 -0.53 3.89 -13.14
C GLY A 343 -0.75 2.43 -13.55
N ALA A 344 0.29 1.61 -13.62
CA ALA A 344 0.10 0.16 -13.71
C ALA A 344 -0.30 -0.36 -12.32
N ASN A 345 -1.60 -0.36 -12.02
CA ASN A 345 -2.18 -0.64 -10.70
C ASN A 345 -2.11 -2.13 -10.27
N VAL A 346 -1.06 -2.84 -10.63
CA VAL A 346 -0.90 -4.26 -10.25
C VAL A 346 -0.14 -4.40 -8.93
N LEU A 347 0.76 -3.46 -8.63
CA LEU A 347 1.59 -3.46 -7.43
C LEU A 347 1.83 -2.03 -6.97
N HIS A 348 1.83 -1.77 -5.67
CA HIS A 348 2.19 -0.46 -5.16
C HIS A 348 3.72 -0.34 -4.97
N PRO A 349 4.38 0.79 -5.31
CA PRO A 349 5.83 0.95 -5.18
C PRO A 349 6.38 0.61 -3.79
N ARG A 350 5.66 0.90 -2.72
CA ARG A 350 6.06 0.59 -1.33
C ARG A 350 6.25 -0.91 -1.09
N THR A 351 5.55 -1.77 -1.82
CA THR A 351 5.67 -3.23 -1.71
C THR A 351 7.03 -3.73 -2.18
N ILE A 352 7.66 -3.02 -3.11
CA ILE A 352 8.95 -3.43 -3.68
C ILE A 352 10.10 -3.19 -2.68
N ILE A 353 10.03 -2.15 -1.84
CA ILE A 353 11.13 -1.72 -0.97
C ILE A 353 11.65 -2.84 -0.04
N PRO A 354 10.80 -3.53 0.75
CA PRO A 354 11.29 -4.54 1.68
C PRO A 354 11.97 -5.71 1.00
N VAL A 355 11.39 -6.20 -0.10
CA VAL A 355 11.87 -7.39 -0.82
C VAL A 355 13.12 -7.10 -1.65
N MET A 356 13.24 -5.91 -2.22
CA MET A 356 14.42 -5.49 -2.98
C MET A 356 15.70 -5.51 -2.12
N LYS A 357 15.59 -5.18 -0.83
CA LYS A 357 16.72 -5.18 0.11
C LYS A 357 17.37 -6.56 0.24
N TYR A 358 16.61 -7.63 0.07
CA TYR A 358 17.04 -9.01 0.26
C TYR A 358 17.00 -9.84 -1.02
N ASP A 359 16.86 -9.19 -2.18
CA ASP A 359 16.75 -9.81 -3.50
C ASP A 359 15.66 -10.88 -3.61
N ILE A 360 14.55 -10.69 -2.89
CA ILE A 360 13.41 -11.61 -2.90
C ILE A 360 12.55 -11.35 -4.13
N PRO A 361 12.48 -12.25 -5.11
CA PRO A 361 11.66 -12.07 -6.30
C PRO A 361 10.18 -12.00 -5.94
N ILE A 362 9.45 -11.10 -6.63
CA ILE A 362 7.99 -11.04 -6.58
C ILE A 362 7.45 -11.71 -7.84
N VAL A 363 6.46 -12.59 -7.69
CA VAL A 363 5.74 -13.17 -8.82
C VAL A 363 4.28 -12.74 -8.76
N ILE A 364 3.78 -12.11 -9.81
CA ILE A 364 2.37 -11.74 -9.96
C ILE A 364 1.68 -12.87 -10.71
N ARG A 365 0.63 -13.46 -10.12
CA ARG A 365 -0.12 -14.58 -10.74
C ARG A 365 -1.62 -14.40 -10.60
N ASN A 366 -2.33 -14.92 -11.59
CA ASN A 366 -3.79 -14.96 -11.57
C ASN A 366 -4.28 -16.25 -10.87
N LEU A 367 -5.08 -16.08 -9.81
CA LEU A 367 -5.71 -17.21 -9.11
C LEU A 367 -6.71 -17.96 -10.01
N PHE A 368 -7.38 -17.23 -10.91
CA PHE A 368 -8.43 -17.77 -11.78
C PHE A 368 -7.91 -18.31 -13.12
N ASN A 369 -6.60 -18.13 -13.38
CA ASN A 369 -5.93 -18.64 -14.57
C ASN A 369 -4.53 -19.15 -14.18
N LEU A 370 -4.48 -20.31 -13.54
CA LEU A 370 -3.23 -20.91 -13.06
C LEU A 370 -2.27 -21.30 -14.21
N SER A 371 -2.78 -21.41 -15.44
CA SER A 371 -1.97 -21.70 -16.64
C SER A 371 -1.17 -20.49 -17.14
N ALA A 372 -1.56 -19.26 -16.76
CA ALA A 372 -0.82 -18.06 -17.10
C ALA A 372 0.53 -18.05 -16.33
N PRO A 373 1.65 -17.76 -17.02
CA PRO A 373 2.98 -17.79 -16.39
C PRO A 373 3.17 -16.70 -15.33
N GLY A 374 2.39 -15.61 -15.43
CA GLY A 374 2.55 -14.44 -14.58
C GLY A 374 3.71 -13.52 -14.99
N THR A 375 4.06 -12.60 -14.09
CA THR A 375 5.19 -11.70 -14.23
C THR A 375 6.14 -11.87 -13.06
N MET A 376 7.41 -12.11 -13.31
CA MET A 376 8.46 -12.13 -12.30
C MET A 376 9.11 -10.75 -12.19
N ILE A 377 9.23 -10.23 -10.97
CA ILE A 377 9.92 -8.97 -10.65
C ILE A 377 11.11 -9.33 -9.76
N CYS A 378 12.33 -9.08 -10.25
CA CYS A 378 13.55 -9.45 -9.57
C CYS A 378 14.68 -8.46 -9.86
N ARG A 379 15.87 -8.68 -9.29
CA ARG A 379 17.05 -7.94 -9.72
C ARG A 379 17.28 -8.24 -11.21
N GLN A 380 17.67 -7.22 -11.98
CA GLN A 380 17.99 -7.41 -13.41
C GLN A 380 19.03 -8.51 -13.56
N ILE A 381 18.64 -9.59 -14.23
CA ILE A 381 19.57 -10.65 -14.61
C ILE A 381 20.31 -10.11 -15.83
N GLU A 382 21.62 -9.89 -15.72
CA GLU A 382 22.48 -9.79 -16.88
C GLU A 382 22.56 -11.23 -17.44
N ASP A 383 22.05 -11.45 -18.65
CA ASP A 383 22.24 -12.72 -19.33
C ASP A 383 23.75 -13.00 -19.40
N GLU A 384 24.14 -14.28 -19.22
CA GLU A 384 25.56 -14.71 -19.24
C GLU A 384 26.33 -14.27 -20.50
N ASP A 385 25.61 -13.86 -21.56
CA ASP A 385 26.14 -13.35 -22.83
C ASP A 385 26.22 -11.83 -22.91
N GLY A 386 25.88 -11.08 -21.85
CA GLY A 386 25.94 -9.60 -21.82
C GLY A 386 24.93 -8.93 -22.74
N TYR A 387 23.98 -9.67 -23.31
CA TYR A 387 22.90 -9.12 -24.13
C TYR A 387 21.82 -8.53 -23.23
N LYS A 388 21.83 -7.21 -23.09
CA LYS A 388 20.62 -6.47 -22.68
C LYS A 388 19.50 -6.87 -23.64
N LEU A 389 18.36 -7.34 -23.12
CA LEU A 389 17.17 -7.53 -23.94
C LEU A 389 16.94 -6.26 -24.76
N ASP A 390 17.10 -6.40 -26.09
CA ASP A 390 17.15 -5.29 -27.06
C ASP A 390 15.79 -4.61 -27.33
N ALA A 391 14.83 -4.73 -26.43
CA ALA A 391 13.61 -3.95 -26.53
C ALA A 391 13.83 -2.58 -25.86
N PRO A 392 13.99 -1.49 -26.64
CA PRO A 392 14.22 -0.16 -26.07
C PRO A 392 13.03 0.35 -25.23
N VAL A 393 11.86 -0.28 -25.38
CA VAL A 393 10.63 0.01 -24.62
C VAL A 393 9.98 -1.30 -24.24
N LYS A 394 9.80 -1.54 -22.92
CA LYS A 394 9.08 -2.72 -22.41
C LYS A 394 7.58 -2.49 -22.26
N GLY A 395 7.17 -1.26 -21.90
CA GLY A 395 5.77 -0.99 -21.68
C GLY A 395 5.47 0.51 -21.54
N PHE A 396 4.18 0.80 -21.44
CA PHE A 396 3.62 2.14 -21.27
C PHE A 396 2.69 2.15 -20.06
N ALA A 397 2.96 3.02 -19.10
CA ALA A 397 2.05 3.32 -18.01
C ALA A 397 1.38 4.69 -18.25
N THR A 398 0.14 4.84 -17.79
CA THR A 398 -0.62 6.08 -17.98
C THR A 398 -1.37 6.44 -16.70
N ILE A 399 -1.33 7.71 -16.32
CA ILE A 399 -2.14 8.28 -15.26
C ILE A 399 -3.19 9.18 -15.90
N ASP A 400 -4.44 8.94 -15.58
CA ASP A 400 -5.55 9.76 -16.04
C ASP A 400 -5.85 10.90 -15.04
N ASN A 401 -6.60 11.92 -15.48
CA ASN A 401 -7.05 13.05 -14.65
C ASN A 401 -5.93 13.88 -14.02
N LEU A 402 -4.87 14.13 -14.78
CA LEU A 402 -3.78 15.04 -14.38
C LEU A 402 -3.99 16.44 -14.92
N ALA A 403 -3.65 17.44 -14.10
CA ALA A 403 -3.46 18.82 -14.52
C ALA A 403 -1.96 19.12 -14.66
N LEU A 404 -1.59 19.73 -15.77
CA LEU A 404 -0.25 20.26 -15.96
C LEU A 404 -0.25 21.75 -15.58
N VAL A 405 0.53 22.08 -14.55
CA VAL A 405 0.68 23.45 -14.04
C VAL A 405 2.03 23.99 -14.54
N ASN A 406 2.01 25.12 -15.20
CA ASN A 406 3.22 25.82 -15.63
C ASN A 406 3.31 27.18 -14.92
N VAL A 407 4.38 27.37 -14.14
CA VAL A 407 4.68 28.62 -13.45
C VAL A 407 5.77 29.33 -14.23
N GLU A 408 5.44 30.47 -14.82
CA GLU A 408 6.37 31.27 -15.67
C GLU A 408 6.56 32.68 -15.09
N GLY A 409 7.77 33.16 -15.06
CA GLY A 409 8.07 34.53 -14.64
C GLY A 409 9.47 34.97 -15.01
N THR A 410 9.58 36.14 -15.62
CA THR A 410 10.89 36.75 -16.02
C THR A 410 11.76 37.13 -14.81
N GLY A 411 11.16 37.26 -13.62
CA GLY A 411 11.85 37.56 -12.37
C GLY A 411 12.27 36.31 -11.57
N MET A 412 12.10 35.09 -12.10
CA MET A 412 12.46 33.84 -11.43
C MET A 412 13.92 33.45 -11.63
N ALA A 413 14.50 33.82 -12.77
CA ALA A 413 15.85 33.43 -13.17
C ALA A 413 16.89 34.02 -12.21
N GLY A 414 17.75 33.16 -11.65
CA GLY A 414 18.81 33.55 -10.74
C GLY A 414 18.34 33.96 -9.32
N VAL A 415 17.07 33.76 -8.99
CA VAL A 415 16.53 34.06 -7.65
C VAL A 415 16.51 32.78 -6.80
N PRO A 416 17.41 32.68 -5.79
CA PRO A 416 17.42 31.51 -4.90
C PRO A 416 16.10 31.37 -4.13
N GLY A 417 15.60 30.13 -4.03
CA GLY A 417 14.39 29.80 -3.26
C GLY A 417 13.10 29.77 -4.04
N THR A 418 13.03 30.23 -5.29
CA THR A 418 11.80 30.29 -6.10
C THR A 418 11.11 28.92 -6.21
N ALA A 419 11.85 27.84 -6.47
CA ALA A 419 11.29 26.49 -6.53
C ALA A 419 10.74 26.04 -5.16
N SER A 420 11.42 26.37 -4.06
CA SER A 420 10.95 26.12 -2.71
C SER A 420 9.62 26.80 -2.42
N ASP A 421 9.47 28.06 -2.82
CA ASP A 421 8.25 28.83 -2.60
C ASP A 421 7.07 28.25 -3.40
N ILE A 422 7.32 27.87 -4.67
CA ILE A 422 6.32 27.23 -5.52
C ILE A 422 5.82 25.91 -4.87
N PHE A 423 6.74 25.01 -4.50
CA PHE A 423 6.35 23.72 -3.95
C PHE A 423 5.85 23.80 -2.51
N SER A 424 6.22 24.83 -1.75
CA SER A 424 5.61 25.11 -0.46
C SER A 424 4.13 25.51 -0.62
N ALA A 425 3.80 26.35 -1.60
CA ALA A 425 2.42 26.68 -1.91
C ALA A 425 1.60 25.46 -2.39
N VAL A 426 2.21 24.57 -3.18
CA VAL A 426 1.58 23.30 -3.60
C VAL A 426 1.32 22.38 -2.41
N LYS A 427 2.26 22.31 -1.47
CA LYS A 427 2.10 21.56 -0.21
C LYS A 427 0.98 22.12 0.66
N GLU A 428 0.84 23.44 0.78
CA GLU A 428 -0.21 24.09 1.57
C GLU A 428 -1.61 23.73 1.09
N VAL A 429 -1.80 23.54 -0.21
CA VAL A 429 -3.10 23.09 -0.78
C VAL A 429 -3.26 21.56 -0.77
N GLY A 430 -2.28 20.82 -0.25
CA GLY A 430 -2.34 19.37 -0.12
C GLY A 430 -2.21 18.61 -1.44
N ALA A 431 -1.74 19.26 -2.52
CA ALA A 431 -1.58 18.60 -3.82
C ALA A 431 -0.29 17.76 -3.85
N ASN A 432 -0.40 16.55 -4.41
CA ASN A 432 0.77 15.69 -4.65
C ASN A 432 1.36 15.98 -6.02
N VAL A 433 2.68 16.22 -6.08
CA VAL A 433 3.38 16.46 -7.35
C VAL A 433 3.86 15.13 -7.92
N ILE A 434 3.41 14.79 -9.13
CA ILE A 434 3.73 13.53 -9.80
C ILE A 434 4.98 13.65 -10.68
N MET A 435 5.14 14.78 -11.36
CA MET A 435 6.26 15.05 -12.27
C MET A 435 6.65 16.51 -12.18
N ILE A 436 7.95 16.77 -12.27
CA ILE A 436 8.50 18.13 -12.32
C ILE A 436 9.40 18.22 -13.55
N SER A 437 9.28 19.31 -14.29
CA SER A 437 10.19 19.67 -15.38
C SER A 437 10.53 21.15 -15.26
N GLN A 438 11.83 21.46 -15.26
CA GLN A 438 12.32 22.83 -15.24
C GLN A 438 13.23 23.07 -16.44
N ALA A 439 13.01 24.16 -17.15
CA ALA A 439 13.87 24.55 -18.24
C ALA A 439 15.20 25.15 -17.72
N SER A 440 16.27 25.02 -18.51
CA SER A 440 17.61 25.50 -18.15
C SER A 440 17.69 27.02 -17.92
N SER A 441 16.74 27.78 -18.47
CA SER A 441 16.64 29.22 -18.31
C SER A 441 16.03 29.72 -17.02
N GLU A 442 15.60 28.77 -16.12
CA GLU A 442 15.01 29.04 -14.79
C GLU A 442 13.77 29.97 -14.80
N HIS A 443 13.23 30.31 -15.95
CA HIS A 443 12.06 31.20 -16.05
C HIS A 443 10.73 30.44 -16.03
N SER A 444 10.77 29.12 -16.06
CA SER A 444 9.56 28.25 -16.08
C SER A 444 9.79 26.98 -15.30
N VAL A 445 8.85 26.66 -14.43
CA VAL A 445 8.74 25.38 -13.72
C VAL A 445 7.39 24.76 -14.05
N CYS A 446 7.42 23.59 -14.66
CA CYS A 446 6.23 22.83 -15.02
C CYS A 446 6.11 21.61 -14.12
N PHE A 447 4.92 21.33 -13.61
CA PHE A 447 4.68 20.13 -12.80
C PHE A 447 3.28 19.58 -13.03
N ALA A 448 3.12 18.27 -12.81
CA ALA A 448 1.85 17.57 -12.92
C ALA A 448 1.30 17.25 -11.52
N VAL A 449 -0.01 17.51 -11.36
CA VAL A 449 -0.77 17.17 -10.14
C VAL A 449 -2.07 16.45 -10.52
N PRO A 450 -2.64 15.60 -9.62
CA PRO A 450 -3.95 14.96 -9.82
C PRO A 450 -5.08 15.95 -9.94
#